data_b80771b928caeff97de4fecc69369ccb
#
_entry.id   b80771b928caeff97de4fecc69369ccb
#
_cell.length_a   1.000
_cell.length_b   1.000
_cell.length_c   1.000
_cell.angle_alpha   90.00
_cell.angle_beta   90.00
_cell.angle_gamma   90.00
#
_symmetry.space_group_name_H-M   'P 1'
#
loop_
_entity.id
_entity.type
_entity.pdbx_description
1 polymer ?
#
loop_
_entity_poly.entity_id
_entity_poly.type
_entity_poly.pdbx_seq_one_letter_code
_entity_poly.pdbx_strand_id
1 'polypeptide(L)'
;KLKRMDANLLAGRAINRQFFPLTAAELNYDFQLDRVLRFGLLPQIQSEPDLAIDSLDAYAVNYVREEIQQEALVRNLDSFARFLEIAALMNGQIVNVAGIARDAAVARPTVQGYFATLVDTLIGVWLPAWRKRAKVKETANPKFFLFDPGVARSLAGRLREPLEGVERGFLLETWILNELRAAVARLGTGGQLHYWRTPSGSEVDFVWTRANRAVGIEVKAATQWRNEYGSALKSLIATGDLTAGYGVYTGTVELKDGPLHILPLQRFCRELTDGNVLG
;
A
#
# COMPACT_ATOMS: atom_id res chain seq x y z
N LYS A 1 3.25 -18.48 16.29
CA LYS A 1 3.04 -19.33 17.50
C LYS A 1 2.02 -18.74 18.48
N LEU A 2 2.06 -17.44 18.80
CA LEU A 2 1.13 -16.80 19.74
C LEU A 2 -0.34 -16.82 19.29
N LYS A 3 -0.63 -16.73 17.98
CA LYS A 3 -2.01 -16.82 17.43
C LYS A 3 -2.59 -18.25 17.43
N ARG A 4 -1.76 -19.29 17.53
CA ARG A 4 -2.22 -20.69 17.58
C ARG A 4 -2.53 -21.19 18.99
N MET A 5 -2.17 -20.45 20.02
CA MET A 5 -2.53 -20.72 21.38
C MET A 5 -3.65 -19.74 21.77
N ASP A 6 -4.86 -20.22 22.00
CA ASP A 6 -6.04 -19.43 22.46
C ASP A 6 -5.84 -18.71 23.81
N ALA A 7 -4.62 -18.60 24.29
CA ALA A 7 -4.27 -17.90 25.50
C ALA A 7 -3.81 -16.48 25.18
N ASN A 8 -4.70 -15.50 25.37
CA ASN A 8 -4.34 -14.08 25.34
C ASN A 8 -3.54 -13.71 26.61
N LEU A 9 -2.27 -14.17 26.66
CA LEU A 9 -1.38 -14.02 27.81
C LEU A 9 -1.04 -12.55 28.14
N LEU A 10 -1.38 -11.59 27.27
CA LEU A 10 -1.05 -10.18 27.39
C LEU A 10 -2.28 -9.25 27.41
N ALA A 11 -3.48 -9.79 27.58
CA ALA A 11 -4.70 -8.98 27.63
C ALA A 11 -4.59 -7.88 28.69
N GLY A 12 -4.63 -6.63 28.28
CA GLY A 12 -4.53 -5.46 29.15
C GLY A 12 -3.13 -5.15 29.71
N ARG A 13 -2.08 -5.89 29.30
CA ARG A 13 -0.71 -5.73 29.79
C ARG A 13 0.31 -5.33 28.75
N ALA A 14 -0.09 -5.20 27.47
CA ALA A 14 0.79 -4.80 26.39
C ALA A 14 0.14 -3.69 25.56
N ILE A 15 0.97 -2.74 25.16
CA ILE A 15 0.62 -1.70 24.16
C ILE A 15 1.21 -2.15 22.84
N ASN A 16 0.34 -2.44 21.88
CA ASN A 16 0.78 -2.76 20.52
C ASN A 16 1.19 -1.49 19.79
N ARG A 17 2.39 -1.49 19.21
CA ARG A 17 2.88 -0.47 18.30
C ARG A 17 3.22 -1.11 16.97
N GLN A 18 2.84 -0.47 15.88
CA GLN A 18 3.23 -0.87 14.53
C GLN A 18 4.45 -0.05 14.11
N PHE A 19 5.42 -0.74 13.53
CA PHE A 19 6.53 -0.11 12.83
C PHE A 19 6.27 -0.18 11.34
N PHE A 20 6.64 0.87 10.63
CA PHE A 20 6.51 1.01 9.19
C PHE A 20 7.90 1.20 8.59
N PRO A 21 8.06 1.03 7.25
CA PRO A 21 9.22 1.61 6.57
C PRO A 21 9.35 3.09 6.91
N LEU A 22 10.53 3.65 6.76
CA LEU A 22 10.77 5.07 7.07
C LEU A 22 9.78 5.95 6.30
N THR A 23 9.24 6.93 7.01
CA THR A 23 8.34 7.93 6.42
C THR A 23 9.12 9.09 5.82
N ALA A 24 8.47 9.87 4.97
CA ALA A 24 9.05 11.11 4.44
C ALA A 24 9.50 12.07 5.56
N ALA A 25 8.77 12.11 6.67
CA ALA A 25 9.11 12.93 7.84
C ALA A 25 10.39 12.46 8.52
N GLU A 26 10.61 11.14 8.67
CA GLU A 26 11.82 10.57 9.25
C GLU A 26 13.05 10.79 8.36
N LEU A 27 12.85 10.98 7.06
CA LEU A 27 13.88 11.42 6.10
C LEU A 27 14.01 12.96 6.02
N ASN A 28 13.39 13.72 6.92
CA ASN A 28 13.34 15.18 6.86
C ASN A 28 12.82 15.72 5.51
N TYR A 29 11.99 14.93 4.81
CA TYR A 29 11.47 15.20 3.47
C TYR A 29 12.56 15.34 2.39
N ASP A 30 13.77 14.90 2.68
CA ASP A 30 14.88 14.85 1.72
C ASP A 30 15.01 13.42 1.17
N PHE A 31 14.44 13.21 -0.01
CA PHE A 31 14.45 11.91 -0.68
C PHE A 31 14.47 12.07 -2.21
N GLN A 32 15.09 11.11 -2.86
CA GLN A 32 15.03 10.96 -4.31
C GLN A 32 13.92 9.97 -4.67
N LEU A 33 12.85 10.44 -5.31
CA LEU A 33 11.68 9.63 -5.61
C LEU A 33 12.03 8.31 -6.31
N ASP A 34 12.84 8.35 -7.36
CA ASP A 34 13.21 7.16 -8.13
C ASP A 34 13.95 6.14 -7.27
N ARG A 35 14.78 6.60 -6.33
CA ARG A 35 15.46 5.74 -5.39
C ARG A 35 14.47 5.06 -4.43
N VAL A 36 13.53 5.83 -3.87
CA VAL A 36 12.48 5.30 -2.98
C VAL A 36 11.64 4.25 -3.70
N LEU A 37 11.21 4.54 -4.92
CA LEU A 37 10.39 3.60 -5.69
C LEU A 37 11.18 2.33 -6.11
N ARG A 38 12.49 2.45 -6.33
CA ARG A 38 13.33 1.31 -6.71
C ARG A 38 13.72 0.42 -5.54
N PHE A 39 14.08 1.02 -4.41
CA PHE A 39 14.75 0.31 -3.31
C PHE A 39 13.99 0.40 -1.98
N GLY A 40 12.87 1.14 -1.93
CA GLY A 40 12.05 1.24 -0.72
C GLY A 40 12.65 2.09 0.38
N LEU A 41 12.06 1.96 1.55
CA LEU A 41 12.34 2.78 2.73
C LEU A 41 12.64 1.95 3.97
N LEU A 42 13.16 0.73 3.82
CA LEU A 42 13.67 -0.02 4.96
C LEU A 42 14.87 0.71 5.56
N PRO A 43 14.98 0.82 6.90
CA PRO A 43 16.08 1.53 7.56
C PRO A 43 17.46 1.09 7.08
N GLN A 44 17.70 -0.21 6.93
CA GLN A 44 18.96 -0.76 6.43
C GLN A 44 19.29 -0.26 5.01
N ILE A 45 18.30 -0.17 4.13
CA ILE A 45 18.49 0.31 2.74
C ILE A 45 18.85 1.80 2.71
N GLN A 46 18.38 2.56 3.68
CA GLN A 46 18.70 3.99 3.80
C GLN A 46 20.06 4.22 4.44
N SER A 47 20.48 3.39 5.42
CA SER A 47 21.79 3.50 6.07
C SER A 47 22.95 2.99 5.22
N GLU A 48 22.70 1.98 4.37
CA GLU A 48 23.70 1.32 3.52
C GLU A 48 23.28 1.33 2.04
N PRO A 49 23.23 2.50 1.41
CA PRO A 49 22.66 2.67 0.08
C PRO A 49 23.38 1.89 -1.03
N ASP A 50 24.67 1.63 -0.89
CA ASP A 50 25.45 0.88 -1.89
C ASP A 50 25.15 -0.62 -1.86
N LEU A 51 24.63 -1.13 -0.73
CA LEU A 51 24.24 -2.52 -0.54
C LEU A 51 22.73 -2.76 -0.75
N ALA A 52 21.98 -1.77 -1.26
CA ALA A 52 20.53 -1.83 -1.35
C ALA A 52 20.02 -3.07 -2.11
N ILE A 53 20.64 -3.39 -3.24
CA ILE A 53 20.23 -4.55 -4.06
C ILE A 53 20.52 -5.85 -3.32
N ASP A 54 21.73 -6.03 -2.79
CA ASP A 54 22.13 -7.26 -2.10
C ASP A 54 21.32 -7.47 -0.83
N SER A 55 21.04 -6.39 -0.10
CA SER A 55 20.20 -6.44 1.11
C SER A 55 18.75 -6.80 0.79
N LEU A 56 18.17 -6.27 -0.29
CA LEU A 56 16.82 -6.59 -0.70
C LEU A 56 16.72 -8.02 -1.27
N ASP A 57 17.70 -8.47 -2.05
CA ASP A 57 17.78 -9.86 -2.52
C ASP A 57 17.88 -10.83 -1.33
N ALA A 58 18.74 -10.54 -0.35
CA ALA A 58 18.86 -11.32 0.86
C ALA A 58 17.55 -11.33 1.67
N TYR A 59 16.90 -10.16 1.79
CA TYR A 59 15.60 -10.04 2.47
C TYR A 59 14.53 -10.92 1.81
N ALA A 60 14.38 -10.83 0.49
CA ALA A 60 13.36 -11.57 -0.24
C ALA A 60 13.60 -13.09 -0.23
N VAL A 61 14.86 -13.52 -0.43
CA VAL A 61 15.21 -14.94 -0.56
C VAL A 61 15.31 -15.62 0.80
N ASN A 62 15.96 -15.00 1.76
CA ASN A 62 16.29 -15.62 3.04
C ASN A 62 15.21 -15.39 4.09
N TYR A 63 14.83 -14.12 4.32
CA TYR A 63 13.89 -13.77 5.38
C TYR A 63 12.50 -14.35 5.14
N VAL A 64 11.96 -14.13 3.94
CA VAL A 64 10.61 -14.61 3.63
C VAL A 64 10.58 -16.14 3.59
N ARG A 65 11.62 -16.79 3.04
CA ARG A 65 11.71 -18.25 2.99
C ARG A 65 11.94 -18.84 4.39
N GLU A 66 12.87 -18.30 5.17
CA GLU A 66 13.23 -18.84 6.48
C GLU A 66 12.14 -18.59 7.52
N GLU A 67 11.57 -17.39 7.63
CA GLU A 67 10.47 -17.12 8.57
C GLU A 67 9.24 -17.98 8.26
N ILE A 68 8.85 -18.06 7.00
CA ILE A 68 7.71 -18.87 6.59
C ILE A 68 7.95 -20.36 6.81
N GLN A 69 9.18 -20.82 6.60
CA GLN A 69 9.56 -22.22 6.82
C GLN A 69 9.65 -22.54 8.32
N GLN A 70 10.28 -21.69 9.13
CA GLN A 70 10.42 -21.90 10.58
C GLN A 70 9.08 -21.90 11.32
N GLU A 71 8.15 -21.05 10.89
CA GLU A 71 6.79 -20.99 11.44
C GLU A 71 5.91 -22.15 10.94
N ALA A 72 6.42 -23.01 10.05
CA ALA A 72 5.66 -24.11 9.40
C ALA A 72 4.32 -23.64 8.78
N LEU A 73 4.29 -22.39 8.30
CA LEU A 73 3.09 -21.76 7.75
C LEU A 73 2.76 -22.29 6.35
N VAL A 74 3.78 -22.76 5.63
CA VAL A 74 3.66 -23.25 4.26
C VAL A 74 4.34 -24.61 4.12
N ARG A 75 3.62 -25.60 3.56
CA ARG A 75 4.14 -26.95 3.35
C ARG A 75 4.95 -27.11 2.05
N ASN A 76 4.63 -26.33 1.03
CA ASN A 76 5.28 -26.39 -0.29
C ASN A 76 5.90 -25.03 -0.61
N LEU A 77 7.22 -24.94 -0.40
CA LEU A 77 7.98 -23.70 -0.59
C LEU A 77 8.08 -23.28 -2.07
N ASP A 78 8.16 -24.23 -3.00
CA ASP A 78 8.27 -23.92 -4.42
C ASP A 78 6.98 -23.28 -4.94
N SER A 79 5.83 -23.82 -4.54
CA SER A 79 4.53 -23.23 -4.88
C SER A 79 4.34 -21.86 -4.23
N PHE A 80 4.86 -21.68 -3.02
CA PHE A 80 4.82 -20.40 -2.33
C PHE A 80 5.74 -19.37 -3.00
N ALA A 81 6.93 -19.76 -3.43
CA ALA A 81 7.85 -18.87 -4.15
C ALA A 81 7.23 -18.37 -5.47
N ARG A 82 6.62 -19.26 -6.27
CA ARG A 82 5.87 -18.86 -7.47
C ARG A 82 4.72 -17.90 -7.14
N PHE A 83 3.96 -18.20 -6.10
CA PHE A 83 2.89 -17.30 -5.64
C PHE A 83 3.43 -15.93 -5.24
N LEU A 84 4.56 -15.85 -4.52
CA LEU A 84 5.17 -14.59 -4.10
C LEU A 84 5.53 -13.70 -5.29
N GLU A 85 6.15 -14.28 -6.31
CA GLU A 85 6.49 -13.54 -7.53
C GLU A 85 5.23 -12.98 -8.21
N ILE A 86 4.19 -13.81 -8.36
CA ILE A 86 2.91 -13.39 -8.96
C ILE A 86 2.25 -12.30 -8.10
N ALA A 87 2.22 -12.48 -6.78
CA ALA A 87 1.63 -11.51 -5.87
C ALA A 87 2.38 -10.17 -5.89
N ALA A 88 3.71 -10.21 -6.06
CA ALA A 88 4.54 -9.01 -6.18
C ALA A 88 4.33 -8.29 -7.53
N LEU A 89 4.19 -9.02 -8.63
CA LEU A 89 3.84 -8.47 -9.93
C LEU A 89 2.44 -7.83 -9.95
N MET A 90 1.55 -8.28 -9.08
CA MET A 90 0.19 -7.74 -8.92
C MET A 90 0.07 -6.73 -7.76
N ASN A 91 1.19 -6.26 -7.22
CA ASN A 91 1.20 -5.27 -6.14
C ASN A 91 0.36 -4.03 -6.48
N GLY A 92 -0.50 -3.59 -5.56
CA GLY A 92 -1.40 -2.44 -5.76
C GLY A 92 -2.63 -2.71 -6.62
N GLN A 93 -2.81 -3.93 -7.11
CA GLN A 93 -3.93 -4.28 -7.98
C GLN A 93 -5.06 -5.02 -7.24
N ILE A 94 -6.25 -5.01 -7.83
CA ILE A 94 -7.39 -5.78 -7.34
C ILE A 94 -7.12 -7.28 -7.50
N VAL A 95 -7.21 -8.02 -6.40
CA VAL A 95 -6.84 -9.43 -6.39
C VAL A 95 -7.87 -10.31 -7.09
N ASN A 96 -7.41 -11.07 -8.09
CA ASN A 96 -8.12 -12.16 -8.71
C ASN A 96 -7.53 -13.51 -8.23
N VAL A 97 -8.06 -14.05 -7.13
CA VAL A 97 -7.62 -15.32 -6.55
C VAL A 97 -7.65 -16.47 -7.56
N ALA A 98 -8.62 -16.50 -8.47
CA ALA A 98 -8.74 -17.56 -9.47
C ALA A 98 -7.62 -17.51 -10.53
N GLY A 99 -7.27 -16.28 -10.98
CA GLY A 99 -6.13 -16.06 -11.88
C GLY A 99 -4.82 -16.47 -11.23
N ILE A 100 -4.55 -15.98 -10.03
CA ILE A 100 -3.33 -16.30 -9.27
C ILE A 100 -3.21 -17.80 -9.01
N ALA A 101 -4.31 -18.48 -8.66
CA ALA A 101 -4.30 -19.92 -8.41
C ALA A 101 -3.89 -20.72 -9.64
N ARG A 102 -4.38 -20.32 -10.82
CA ARG A 102 -3.99 -20.93 -12.10
C ARG A 102 -2.51 -20.70 -12.40
N ASP A 103 -2.06 -19.43 -12.27
CA ASP A 103 -0.72 -19.04 -12.68
C ASP A 103 0.36 -19.60 -11.69
N ALA A 104 0.02 -19.71 -10.40
CA ALA A 104 0.88 -20.35 -9.39
C ALA A 104 0.76 -21.89 -9.35
N ALA A 105 -0.12 -22.49 -10.15
CA ALA A 105 -0.42 -23.91 -10.20
C ALA A 105 -0.81 -24.50 -8.83
N VAL A 106 -1.67 -23.80 -8.08
CA VAL A 106 -2.17 -24.22 -6.77
C VAL A 106 -3.70 -24.04 -6.65
N ALA A 107 -4.31 -24.69 -5.66
CA ALA A 107 -5.73 -24.52 -5.39
C ALA A 107 -6.06 -23.12 -4.83
N ARG A 108 -7.26 -22.59 -5.12
CA ARG A 108 -7.72 -21.28 -4.59
C ARG A 108 -7.60 -21.15 -3.06
N PRO A 109 -8.00 -22.15 -2.24
CA PRO A 109 -7.82 -22.07 -0.80
C PRO A 109 -6.34 -21.94 -0.38
N THR A 110 -5.43 -22.54 -1.14
CA THR A 110 -3.97 -22.41 -0.90
C THR A 110 -3.52 -20.96 -1.14
N VAL A 111 -3.96 -20.30 -2.22
CA VAL A 111 -3.66 -18.88 -2.48
C VAL A 111 -4.19 -18.00 -1.35
N GLN A 112 -5.41 -18.25 -0.88
CA GLN A 112 -5.97 -17.50 0.26
C GLN A 112 -5.14 -17.70 1.53
N GLY A 113 -4.69 -18.92 1.80
CA GLY A 113 -3.78 -19.22 2.90
C GLY A 113 -2.43 -18.51 2.76
N TYR A 114 -1.89 -18.44 1.55
CA TYR A 114 -0.63 -17.74 1.28
C TYR A 114 -0.75 -16.22 1.51
N PHE A 115 -1.84 -15.59 1.04
CA PHE A 115 -2.10 -14.18 1.37
C PHE A 115 -2.27 -13.96 2.87
N ALA A 116 -2.97 -14.86 3.58
CA ALA A 116 -3.10 -14.77 5.03
C ALA A 116 -1.74 -14.83 5.72
N THR A 117 -0.85 -15.70 5.24
CA THR A 117 0.53 -15.77 5.72
C THR A 117 1.27 -14.44 5.53
N LEU A 118 1.21 -13.82 4.34
CA LEU A 118 1.85 -12.51 4.09
C LEU A 118 1.32 -11.41 5.01
N VAL A 119 0.02 -11.42 5.31
CA VAL A 119 -0.60 -10.44 6.23
C VAL A 119 -0.18 -10.73 7.68
N ASP A 120 -0.17 -11.99 8.11
CA ASP A 120 0.20 -12.38 9.47
C ASP A 120 1.68 -12.13 9.78
N THR A 121 2.55 -12.18 8.76
CA THR A 121 3.98 -11.82 8.85
C THR A 121 4.25 -10.34 8.56
N LEU A 122 3.22 -9.52 8.39
CA LEU A 122 3.29 -8.07 8.14
C LEU A 122 3.94 -7.67 6.80
N ILE A 123 4.15 -8.62 5.89
CA ILE A 123 4.73 -8.36 4.56
C ILE A 123 3.66 -7.83 3.60
N GLY A 124 2.40 -8.17 3.83
CA GLY A 124 1.29 -7.78 2.98
C GLY A 124 0.18 -7.03 3.72
N VAL A 125 -0.53 -6.21 2.95
CA VAL A 125 -1.63 -5.38 3.44
C VAL A 125 -2.81 -5.47 2.49
N TRP A 126 -3.97 -5.80 3.02
CA TRP A 126 -5.22 -5.67 2.30
C TRP A 126 -5.74 -4.23 2.35
N LEU A 127 -6.08 -3.69 1.19
CA LEU A 127 -6.85 -2.46 1.08
C LEU A 127 -8.26 -2.82 0.60
N PRO A 128 -9.26 -2.82 1.48
CA PRO A 128 -10.63 -3.20 1.13
C PRO A 128 -11.28 -2.14 0.24
N ALA A 129 -12.28 -2.56 -0.53
CA ALA A 129 -13.12 -1.64 -1.29
C ALA A 129 -14.04 -0.87 -0.35
N TRP A 130 -14.12 0.46 -0.54
CA TRP A 130 -15.10 1.30 0.16
C TRP A 130 -16.49 1.11 -0.45
N ARG A 131 -17.47 0.83 0.38
CA ARG A 131 -18.86 0.66 0.00
C ARG A 131 -19.74 1.55 0.86
N LYS A 132 -20.18 2.66 0.33
CA LYS A 132 -21.06 3.58 1.06
C LYS A 132 -22.54 3.23 0.91
N ARG A 133 -22.93 2.69 -0.24
CA ARG A 133 -24.34 2.40 -0.54
C ARG A 133 -24.50 0.96 -1.01
N ALA A 134 -25.27 0.18 -0.26
CA ALA A 134 -25.59 -1.21 -0.63
C ALA A 134 -26.29 -1.36 -2.00
N LYS A 135 -26.80 -0.25 -2.57
CA LYS A 135 -27.53 -0.21 -3.86
C LYS A 135 -26.64 0.10 -5.07
N VAL A 136 -25.42 0.56 -4.89
CA VAL A 136 -24.50 0.83 -6.01
C VAL A 136 -23.63 -0.41 -6.21
N LYS A 137 -23.59 -0.89 -7.46
CA LYS A 137 -22.74 -2.03 -7.84
C LYS A 137 -21.28 -1.55 -7.84
N GLU A 138 -20.59 -1.73 -6.72
CA GLU A 138 -19.18 -1.38 -6.54
C GLU A 138 -18.33 -2.63 -6.59
N THR A 139 -17.05 -2.46 -6.94
CA THR A 139 -16.10 -3.57 -6.92
C THR A 139 -15.93 -4.09 -5.49
N ALA A 140 -15.95 -5.40 -5.33
CA ALA A 140 -15.98 -6.05 -4.02
C ALA A 140 -14.62 -6.59 -3.57
N ASN A 141 -13.75 -6.94 -4.53
CA ASN A 141 -12.47 -7.56 -4.23
C ASN A 141 -11.48 -6.53 -3.70
N PRO A 142 -10.68 -6.85 -2.67
CA PRO A 142 -9.68 -5.93 -2.15
C PRO A 142 -8.49 -5.80 -3.11
N LYS A 143 -7.77 -4.66 -3.00
CA LYS A 143 -6.40 -4.55 -3.50
C LYS A 143 -5.44 -5.17 -2.48
N PHE A 144 -4.31 -5.69 -2.97
CA PHE A 144 -3.24 -6.18 -2.12
C PHE A 144 -1.96 -5.39 -2.37
N PHE A 145 -1.32 -4.98 -1.30
CA PHE A 145 -0.06 -4.26 -1.35
C PHE A 145 0.98 -5.00 -0.52
N LEU A 146 2.19 -5.04 -1.02
CA LEU A 146 3.36 -5.32 -0.20
C LEU A 146 3.71 -4.06 0.61
N PHE A 147 4.33 -4.24 1.76
CA PHE A 147 4.51 -3.15 2.73
C PHE A 147 5.58 -2.11 2.33
N ASP A 148 6.41 -2.42 1.32
CA ASP A 148 7.51 -1.55 0.88
C ASP A 148 7.75 -1.67 -0.63
N PRO A 149 8.00 -0.57 -1.37
CA PRO A 149 8.27 -0.60 -2.80
C PRO A 149 9.48 -1.45 -3.20
N GLY A 150 10.59 -1.35 -2.45
CA GLY A 150 11.81 -2.13 -2.72
C GLY A 150 11.59 -3.62 -2.53
N VAL A 151 10.88 -4.00 -1.49
CA VAL A 151 10.49 -5.40 -1.24
C VAL A 151 9.57 -5.91 -2.36
N ALA A 152 8.63 -5.08 -2.83
CA ALA A 152 7.77 -5.45 -3.95
C ALA A 152 8.59 -5.73 -5.22
N ARG A 153 9.56 -4.88 -5.55
CA ARG A 153 10.44 -5.07 -6.70
C ARG A 153 11.38 -6.27 -6.54
N SER A 154 11.89 -6.50 -5.33
CA SER A 154 12.73 -7.64 -5.04
C SER A 154 11.98 -8.96 -5.25
N LEU A 155 10.80 -9.09 -4.66
CA LEU A 155 9.97 -10.29 -4.80
C LEU A 155 9.47 -10.51 -6.24
N ALA A 156 9.34 -9.43 -7.04
CA ALA A 156 9.02 -9.50 -8.47
C ALA A 156 10.24 -9.77 -9.37
N GLY A 157 11.45 -9.90 -8.79
CA GLY A 157 12.69 -10.10 -9.55
C GLY A 157 13.16 -8.87 -10.35
N ARG A 158 12.70 -7.65 -10.03
CA ARG A 158 12.88 -6.44 -10.85
C ARG A 158 13.88 -5.42 -10.29
N LEU A 159 14.67 -5.75 -9.28
CA LEU A 159 15.59 -4.78 -8.66
C LEU A 159 16.60 -4.19 -9.65
N ARG A 160 17.05 -4.98 -10.62
CA ARG A 160 18.06 -4.57 -11.62
C ARG A 160 17.44 -3.97 -12.89
N GLU A 161 16.13 -4.07 -13.04
CA GLU A 161 15.43 -3.51 -14.19
C GLU A 161 15.19 -2.00 -14.04
N PRO A 162 15.06 -1.26 -15.13
CA PRO A 162 14.64 0.14 -15.08
C PRO A 162 13.22 0.26 -14.49
N LEU A 163 12.96 1.43 -13.91
CA LEU A 163 11.63 1.73 -13.36
C LEU A 163 10.70 2.20 -14.50
N GLU A 164 9.74 1.37 -14.88
CA GLU A 164 8.80 1.67 -15.96
C GLU A 164 7.55 2.44 -15.49
N GLY A 165 6.86 3.11 -16.42
CA GLY A 165 5.79 4.05 -16.12
C GLY A 165 4.62 3.47 -15.33
N VAL A 166 4.12 2.30 -15.69
CA VAL A 166 2.98 1.65 -15.02
C VAL A 166 3.39 1.15 -13.63
N GLU A 167 4.54 0.49 -13.53
CA GLU A 167 5.11 0.02 -12.27
C GLU A 167 5.33 1.19 -11.31
N ARG A 168 5.84 2.32 -11.83
CA ARG A 168 6.07 3.56 -11.07
C ARG A 168 4.80 4.04 -10.35
N GLY A 169 3.64 3.93 -11.00
CA GLY A 169 2.36 4.28 -10.39
C GLY A 169 2.04 3.40 -9.18
N PHE A 170 2.07 2.09 -9.34
CA PHE A 170 1.79 1.14 -8.26
C PHE A 170 2.77 1.24 -7.08
N LEU A 171 4.05 1.47 -7.35
CA LEU A 171 5.05 1.65 -6.30
C LEU A 171 4.85 2.98 -5.55
N LEU A 172 4.44 4.04 -6.24
CA LEU A 172 4.08 5.30 -5.59
C LEU A 172 2.83 5.13 -4.71
N GLU A 173 1.80 4.43 -5.19
CA GLU A 173 0.65 4.08 -4.37
C GLU A 173 1.06 3.26 -3.14
N THR A 174 1.99 2.30 -3.29
CA THR A 174 2.53 1.50 -2.17
C THR A 174 3.17 2.39 -1.10
N TRP A 175 4.00 3.32 -1.51
CA TRP A 175 4.61 4.27 -0.58
C TRP A 175 3.56 5.15 0.09
N ILE A 176 2.63 5.76 -0.68
CA ILE A 176 1.57 6.60 -0.11
C ILE A 176 0.68 5.82 0.87
N LEU A 177 0.38 4.55 0.57
CA LEU A 177 -0.33 3.70 1.53
C LEU A 177 0.41 3.58 2.87
N ASN A 178 1.73 3.43 2.85
CA ASN A 178 2.53 3.38 4.06
C ASN A 178 2.53 4.72 4.81
N GLU A 179 2.67 5.85 4.11
CA GLU A 179 2.56 7.19 4.71
C GLU A 179 1.19 7.37 5.40
N LEU A 180 0.10 6.98 4.74
CA LEU A 180 -1.25 7.04 5.29
C LEU A 180 -1.42 6.15 6.53
N ARG A 181 -0.92 4.91 6.48
CA ARG A 181 -0.98 3.98 7.61
C ARG A 181 -0.16 4.47 8.81
N ALA A 182 1.05 4.96 8.55
CA ALA A 182 1.91 5.54 9.57
C ALA A 182 1.27 6.78 10.21
N ALA A 183 0.65 7.66 9.40
CA ALA A 183 -0.05 8.84 9.90
C ALA A 183 -1.26 8.47 10.77
N VAL A 184 -2.10 7.51 10.35
CA VAL A 184 -3.24 7.02 11.16
C VAL A 184 -2.76 6.45 12.49
N ALA A 185 -1.68 5.66 12.50
CA ALA A 185 -1.12 5.07 13.71
C ALA A 185 -0.51 6.14 14.64
N ARG A 186 0.25 7.10 14.09
CA ARG A 186 0.94 8.16 14.85
C ARG A 186 -0.03 9.18 15.43
N LEU A 187 -0.98 9.66 14.62
CA LEU A 187 -1.96 10.65 15.06
C LEU A 187 -3.00 10.07 16.03
N GLY A 188 -3.11 8.76 16.10
CA GLY A 188 -4.13 8.10 16.92
C GLY A 188 -5.56 8.46 16.50
N THR A 189 -5.72 9.01 15.28
CA THR A 189 -7.04 9.42 14.77
C THR A 189 -7.98 8.25 14.59
N GLY A 190 -7.44 7.03 14.41
CA GLY A 190 -8.24 5.87 14.01
C GLY A 190 -8.78 6.03 12.58
N GLY A 191 -9.87 5.32 12.30
CA GLY A 191 -10.43 5.27 10.95
C GLY A 191 -9.91 4.08 10.16
N GLN A 192 -10.41 3.95 8.93
CA GLN A 192 -10.10 2.85 8.04
C GLN A 192 -9.68 3.37 6.66
N LEU A 193 -8.73 2.69 6.05
CA LEU A 193 -8.29 2.97 4.69
C LEU A 193 -8.94 1.98 3.72
N HIS A 194 -9.41 2.50 2.61
CA HIS A 194 -10.08 1.78 1.53
C HIS A 194 -9.59 2.31 0.19
N TYR A 195 -9.95 1.64 -0.90
CA TYR A 195 -10.02 2.23 -2.24
C TYR A 195 -11.47 2.25 -2.69
N TRP A 196 -11.78 3.04 -3.70
CA TRP A 196 -13.11 3.03 -4.31
C TRP A 196 -13.02 2.81 -5.82
N ARG A 197 -13.90 1.96 -6.36
CA ARG A 197 -13.97 1.73 -7.80
C ARG A 197 -15.37 1.29 -8.24
N THR A 198 -15.80 1.81 -9.39
CA THR A 198 -17.01 1.39 -10.08
C THR A 198 -16.68 0.32 -11.14
N PRO A 199 -17.67 -0.48 -11.57
CA PRO A 199 -17.50 -1.41 -12.70
C PRO A 199 -17.17 -0.70 -14.02
N SER A 200 -17.55 0.58 -14.17
CA SER A 200 -17.23 1.41 -15.35
C SER A 200 -15.78 1.93 -15.35
N GLY A 201 -15.00 1.68 -14.30
CA GLY A 201 -13.58 2.00 -14.23
C GLY A 201 -13.24 3.32 -13.53
N SER A 202 -14.25 4.10 -13.05
CA SER A 202 -13.95 5.24 -12.18
C SER A 202 -13.34 4.74 -10.86
N GLU A 203 -12.23 5.32 -10.43
CA GLU A 203 -11.46 4.87 -9.26
C GLU A 203 -10.99 6.05 -8.42
N VAL A 204 -10.85 5.84 -7.10
CA VAL A 204 -10.12 6.66 -6.16
C VAL A 204 -9.14 5.76 -5.42
N ASP A 205 -7.86 6.07 -5.48
CA ASP A 205 -6.78 5.21 -5.00
C ASP A 205 -6.90 4.94 -3.50
N PHE A 206 -7.19 5.98 -2.69
CA PHE A 206 -7.39 5.83 -1.25
C PHE A 206 -8.59 6.63 -0.77
N VAL A 207 -9.36 6.02 0.11
CA VAL A 207 -10.44 6.66 0.86
C VAL A 207 -10.22 6.36 2.35
N TRP A 208 -9.90 7.37 3.14
CA TRP A 208 -9.90 7.26 4.58
C TRP A 208 -11.26 7.64 5.14
N THR A 209 -11.78 6.80 6.05
CA THR A 209 -13.09 7.02 6.67
C THR A 209 -13.02 6.96 8.18
N ARG A 210 -13.71 7.91 8.85
CA ARG A 210 -13.87 7.92 10.30
C ARG A 210 -15.18 8.63 10.66
N ALA A 211 -16.08 7.95 11.34
CA ALA A 211 -17.41 8.49 11.65
C ALA A 211 -18.09 9.05 10.39
N ASN A 212 -18.40 10.34 10.38
CA ASN A 212 -19.04 11.02 9.25
C ASN A 212 -18.04 11.69 8.27
N ARG A 213 -16.74 11.49 8.48
CA ARG A 213 -15.70 12.03 7.57
C ARG A 213 -15.25 10.96 6.61
N ALA A 214 -15.11 11.35 5.35
CA ALA A 214 -14.49 10.54 4.31
C ALA A 214 -13.59 11.45 3.47
N VAL A 215 -12.31 11.11 3.38
CA VAL A 215 -11.31 11.87 2.61
C VAL A 215 -10.80 11.00 1.49
N GLY A 216 -10.93 11.49 0.26
CA GLY A 216 -10.42 10.81 -0.95
C GLY A 216 -9.06 11.33 -1.35
N ILE A 217 -8.20 10.42 -1.80
CA ILE A 217 -6.83 10.74 -2.23
C ILE A 217 -6.57 10.01 -3.54
N GLU A 218 -6.18 10.77 -4.56
CA GLU A 218 -5.78 10.29 -5.88
C GLU A 218 -4.30 10.52 -6.08
N VAL A 219 -3.56 9.51 -6.53
CA VAL A 219 -2.10 9.54 -6.66
C VAL A 219 -1.69 9.40 -8.12
N LYS A 220 -0.84 10.30 -8.61
CA LYS A 220 -0.36 10.26 -10.00
C LYS A 220 1.16 10.42 -10.06
N ALA A 221 1.82 9.41 -10.62
CA ALA A 221 3.27 9.45 -10.90
C ALA A 221 3.55 10.31 -12.16
N ALA A 222 2.99 11.52 -12.21
CA ALA A 222 3.09 12.46 -13.32
C ALA A 222 3.52 13.83 -12.79
N THR A 223 4.35 14.53 -13.56
CA THR A 223 4.84 15.88 -13.21
C THR A 223 3.83 16.99 -13.51
N GLN A 224 2.78 16.68 -14.24
CA GLN A 224 1.67 17.59 -14.54
C GLN A 224 0.35 16.99 -14.08
N TRP A 225 -0.44 17.75 -13.35
CA TRP A 225 -1.81 17.38 -13.02
C TRP A 225 -2.73 17.64 -14.20
N ARG A 226 -3.62 16.70 -14.48
CA ARG A 226 -4.69 16.85 -15.49
C ARG A 226 -6.05 16.81 -14.78
N ASN A 227 -6.98 17.63 -15.21
CA ASN A 227 -8.31 17.76 -14.59
C ASN A 227 -9.09 16.44 -14.59
N GLU A 228 -8.84 15.57 -15.56
CA GLU A 228 -9.44 14.24 -15.64
C GLU A 228 -9.05 13.33 -14.49
N TYR A 229 -7.86 13.49 -13.89
CA TYR A 229 -7.40 12.68 -12.77
C TYR A 229 -8.26 12.85 -11.53
N GLY A 230 -8.81 14.04 -11.31
CA GLY A 230 -9.66 14.37 -10.17
C GLY A 230 -11.15 14.10 -10.39
N SER A 231 -11.58 13.56 -11.54
CA SER A 231 -13.01 13.46 -11.90
C SER A 231 -13.82 12.61 -10.92
N ALA A 232 -13.28 11.46 -10.49
CA ALA A 232 -13.92 10.58 -9.51
C ALA A 232 -14.08 11.26 -8.14
N LEU A 233 -13.01 11.92 -7.66
CA LEU A 233 -13.04 12.68 -6.40
C LEU A 233 -14.10 13.81 -6.44
N LYS A 234 -14.13 14.59 -7.51
CA LYS A 234 -15.11 15.68 -7.69
C LYS A 234 -16.54 15.15 -7.65
N SER A 235 -16.79 14.03 -8.34
CA SER A 235 -18.10 13.38 -8.36
C SER A 235 -18.54 12.94 -6.96
N LEU A 236 -17.65 12.32 -6.20
CA LEU A 236 -17.95 11.86 -4.84
C LEU A 236 -18.11 13.00 -3.84
N ILE A 237 -17.40 14.12 -4.02
CA ILE A 237 -17.62 15.33 -3.22
C ILE A 237 -18.97 15.98 -3.56
N ALA A 238 -19.32 16.08 -4.86
CA ALA A 238 -20.58 16.65 -5.29
C ALA A 238 -21.81 15.87 -4.78
N THR A 239 -21.69 14.56 -4.62
CA THR A 239 -22.75 13.70 -4.02
C THR A 239 -22.73 13.70 -2.48
N GLY A 240 -21.80 14.41 -1.84
CA GLY A 240 -21.62 14.41 -0.39
C GLY A 240 -21.09 13.11 0.18
N ASP A 241 -20.50 12.26 -0.66
CA ASP A 241 -19.90 11.00 -0.24
C ASP A 241 -18.50 11.22 0.35
N LEU A 242 -17.74 12.16 -0.20
CA LEU A 242 -16.48 12.62 0.38
C LEU A 242 -16.64 14.01 1.00
N THR A 243 -15.97 14.22 2.12
CA THR A 243 -15.90 15.54 2.81
C THR A 243 -14.73 16.39 2.33
N ALA A 244 -13.68 15.76 1.77
CA ALA A 244 -12.52 16.42 1.19
C ALA A 244 -11.86 15.51 0.15
N GLY A 245 -11.09 16.11 -0.77
CA GLY A 245 -10.35 15.41 -1.81
C GLY A 245 -8.98 16.02 -2.06
N TYR A 246 -7.98 15.16 -2.18
CA TYR A 246 -6.60 15.52 -2.45
C TYR A 246 -6.09 14.79 -3.70
N GLY A 247 -5.43 15.53 -4.57
CA GLY A 247 -4.59 14.97 -5.61
C GLY A 247 -3.12 15.03 -5.18
N VAL A 248 -2.42 13.93 -5.30
CA VAL A 248 -0.97 13.84 -5.02
C VAL A 248 -0.25 13.55 -6.31
N TYR A 249 0.75 14.36 -6.65
CA TYR A 249 1.46 14.22 -7.92
C TYR A 249 2.95 14.54 -7.77
N THR A 250 3.75 14.23 -8.78
CA THR A 250 5.21 14.38 -8.72
C THR A 250 5.71 15.72 -9.27
N GLY A 251 4.81 16.68 -9.54
CA GLY A 251 5.17 18.06 -9.88
C GLY A 251 5.54 18.87 -8.64
N THR A 252 5.81 20.17 -8.85
CA THR A 252 6.38 21.06 -7.81
C THR A 252 5.45 22.15 -7.32
N VAL A 253 4.29 22.35 -7.97
CA VAL A 253 3.38 23.47 -7.72
C VAL A 253 2.11 22.97 -7.02
N GLU A 254 1.70 23.67 -5.95
CA GLU A 254 0.38 23.47 -5.37
C GLU A 254 -0.69 24.03 -6.31
N LEU A 255 -1.70 23.21 -6.60
CA LEU A 255 -2.80 23.59 -7.50
C LEU A 255 -4.14 23.39 -6.81
N LYS A 256 -5.16 24.03 -7.37
CA LYS A 256 -6.55 23.85 -6.98
C LYS A 256 -7.36 23.45 -8.21
N ASP A 257 -8.08 22.32 -8.12
CA ASP A 257 -8.90 21.81 -9.22
C ASP A 257 -10.35 21.64 -8.72
N GLY A 258 -11.14 22.73 -8.81
CA GLY A 258 -12.46 22.82 -8.18
C GLY A 258 -12.37 22.69 -6.65
N PRO A 259 -13.04 21.68 -6.05
CA PRO A 259 -13.00 21.44 -4.61
C PRO A 259 -11.74 20.71 -4.15
N LEU A 260 -10.85 20.28 -5.08
CA LEU A 260 -9.69 19.46 -4.76
C LEU A 260 -8.46 20.31 -4.44
N HIS A 261 -7.68 19.87 -3.47
CA HIS A 261 -6.32 20.33 -3.20
C HIS A 261 -5.33 19.41 -3.91
N ILE A 262 -4.56 19.94 -4.86
CA ILE A 262 -3.58 19.19 -5.61
C ILE A 262 -2.20 19.54 -5.08
N LEU A 263 -1.54 18.58 -4.46
CA LEU A 263 -0.31 18.80 -3.73
C LEU A 263 0.87 18.06 -4.36
N PRO A 264 2.03 18.71 -4.48
CA PRO A 264 3.29 18.01 -4.68
C PRO A 264 3.50 16.94 -3.60
N LEU A 265 4.08 15.82 -3.97
CA LEU A 265 4.30 14.67 -3.09
C LEU A 265 4.91 15.06 -1.73
N GLN A 266 5.99 15.84 -1.72
CA GLN A 266 6.63 16.29 -0.47
C GLN A 266 5.68 17.16 0.38
N ARG A 267 4.91 18.03 -0.26
CA ARG A 267 3.95 18.89 0.43
C ARG A 267 2.82 18.06 1.03
N PHE A 268 2.30 17.08 0.29
CA PHE A 268 1.29 16.16 0.79
C PHE A 268 1.79 15.39 2.04
N CYS A 269 3.02 14.87 2.01
CA CYS A 269 3.59 14.18 3.16
C CYS A 269 3.73 15.09 4.39
N ARG A 270 4.04 16.40 4.21
CA ARG A 270 4.06 17.38 5.32
C ARG A 270 2.65 17.59 5.88
N GLU A 271 1.67 17.90 5.04
CA GLU A 271 0.28 18.09 5.47
C GLU A 271 -0.29 16.86 6.17
N LEU A 272 0.08 15.67 5.70
CA LEU A 272 -0.29 14.39 6.32
C LEU A 272 0.36 14.23 7.70
N THR A 273 1.64 14.60 7.82
CA THR A 273 2.38 14.56 9.08
C THR A 273 1.81 15.55 10.09
N ASP A 274 1.45 16.75 9.64
CA ASP A 274 0.86 17.81 10.50
C ASP A 274 -0.59 17.51 10.90
N GLY A 275 -1.23 16.47 10.33
CA GLY A 275 -2.59 16.06 10.62
C GLY A 275 -3.66 16.83 9.81
N ASN A 276 -3.26 17.66 8.86
CA ASN A 276 -4.19 18.49 8.07
C ASN A 276 -5.01 17.69 7.04
N VAL A 277 -4.57 16.47 6.71
CA VAL A 277 -5.29 15.58 5.76
C VAL A 277 -6.27 14.66 6.49
N LEU A 278 -5.83 14.00 7.56
CA LEU A 278 -6.60 12.98 8.28
C LEU A 278 -6.99 13.38 9.72
N GLY A 279 -6.68 14.58 10.12
CA GLY A 279 -6.92 15.12 11.47
C GLY A 279 -8.36 15.57 11.74
#